data_8432e7cfd7420442803d6e9cc175cabe
#
_entry.id   8432e7cfd7420442803d6e9cc175cabe
#
_cell.length_a   1.000
_cell.length_b   1.000
_cell.length_c   1.000
_cell.angle_alpha   90.00
_cell.angle_beta   90.00
_cell.angle_gamma   90.00
#
_symmetry.space_group_name_H-M   'P 1'
#
loop_
_entity.id
_entity.type
_entity.pdbx_description
1 polymer ?
#
loop_
_entity_poly.entity_id
_entity_poly.type
_entity_poly.pdbx_seq_one_letter_code
_entity_poly.pdbx_strand_id
1 'polypeptide(L)'
;MENNAKAQTLNRSLGLAECVTTTAGAVIGVGLFTVGSQIVGLMGGTVIVASLISFILILFPCAMYGEMGAALPLAGGTYSFAKRGLNYPVAVFESWNYTLAQVGIGASEAMAFSNYFVRLLNALGLNVPIDNNDYSLIDYFQGAVPTDVFLW
;
A
#
# COMPACT_ATOMS: atom_id res chain seq x y z
N MET A 1 29.69 8.22 31.89
CA MET A 1 28.89 8.96 30.88
C MET A 1 27.56 8.24 30.78
N GLU A 2 26.64 8.68 31.57
CA GLU A 2 25.28 8.12 31.70
C GLU A 2 24.44 8.64 30.53
N ASN A 3 24.25 7.82 29.54
CA ASN A 3 23.52 8.16 28.32
C ASN A 3 22.02 8.08 28.65
N ASN A 4 21.46 9.21 29.08
CA ASN A 4 20.04 9.42 29.24
C ASN A 4 19.35 9.28 27.86
N ALA A 5 19.18 8.07 27.38
CA ALA A 5 18.18 7.75 26.37
C ALA A 5 16.80 7.97 27.03
N LYS A 6 16.34 9.23 27.01
CA LYS A 6 14.94 9.54 27.30
C LYS A 6 14.10 8.64 26.41
N ALA A 7 13.45 7.66 27.02
CA ALA A 7 12.44 6.88 26.34
C ALA A 7 11.47 7.90 25.72
N GLN A 8 11.44 7.98 24.39
CA GLN A 8 10.46 8.80 23.69
C GLN A 8 9.09 8.17 23.97
N THR A 9 8.43 8.70 24.97
CA THR A 9 7.03 8.33 25.24
C THR A 9 6.19 8.84 24.10
N LEU A 10 5.56 7.90 23.37
CA LEU A 10 4.61 8.23 22.32
C LEU A 10 3.46 9.05 22.91
N ASN A 11 3.18 10.20 22.33
CA ASN A 11 2.07 11.02 22.73
C ASN A 11 0.76 10.38 22.23
N ARG A 12 -0.13 9.99 23.13
CA ARG A 12 -1.44 9.42 22.81
C ARG A 12 -2.43 10.54 22.49
N SER A 13 -2.37 11.07 21.27
CA SER A 13 -3.26 12.14 20.81
C SER A 13 -4.40 11.66 19.92
N LEU A 14 -4.32 10.42 19.40
CA LEU A 14 -5.32 9.86 18.47
C LEU A 14 -6.35 9.01 19.22
N GLY A 15 -7.63 9.27 18.95
CA GLY A 15 -8.73 8.44 19.42
C GLY A 15 -8.93 7.19 18.54
N LEU A 16 -9.73 6.25 19.03
CA LEU A 16 -10.02 5.00 18.30
C LEU A 16 -10.65 5.25 16.93
N ALA A 17 -11.60 6.17 16.85
CA ALA A 17 -12.28 6.50 15.60
C ALA A 17 -11.30 7.07 14.55
N GLU A 18 -10.39 7.94 14.98
CA GLU A 18 -9.37 8.53 14.11
C GLU A 18 -8.38 7.48 13.60
N CYS A 19 -7.95 6.56 14.47
CA CYS A 19 -7.11 5.44 14.06
C CYS A 19 -7.81 4.53 13.05
N VAL A 20 -9.07 4.17 13.29
CA VAL A 20 -9.84 3.30 12.39
C VAL A 20 -10.06 3.96 11.04
N THR A 21 -10.46 5.23 11.00
CA THR A 21 -10.71 5.95 9.74
C THR A 21 -9.44 6.14 8.92
N THR A 22 -8.33 6.50 9.57
CA THR A 22 -7.04 6.66 8.88
C THR A 22 -6.54 5.34 8.32
N THR A 23 -6.63 4.26 9.10
CA THR A 23 -6.21 2.92 8.66
C THR A 23 -7.10 2.40 7.53
N ALA A 24 -8.42 2.57 7.65
CA ALA A 24 -9.36 2.16 6.61
C ALA A 24 -9.10 2.93 5.30
N GLY A 25 -8.86 4.24 5.36
CA GLY A 25 -8.50 5.04 4.19
C GLY A 25 -7.20 4.56 3.53
N ALA A 26 -6.17 4.26 4.31
CA ALA A 26 -4.90 3.74 3.81
C ALA A 26 -5.04 2.35 3.17
N VAL A 27 -5.89 1.49 3.71
CA VAL A 27 -6.13 0.13 3.18
C VAL A 27 -6.96 0.15 1.89
N ILE A 28 -8.00 0.99 1.82
CA ILE A 28 -8.84 1.11 0.62
C ILE A 28 -7.99 1.58 -0.56
N GLY A 29 -7.21 2.65 -0.37
CA GLY A 29 -6.30 3.16 -1.38
C GLY A 29 -6.93 3.26 -2.78
N VAL A 30 -6.11 3.26 -3.79
CA VAL A 30 -6.51 3.26 -5.21
C VAL A 30 -6.85 1.85 -5.72
N GLY A 31 -6.34 0.82 -5.07
CA GLY A 31 -6.49 -0.58 -5.51
C GLY A 31 -7.93 -1.00 -5.72
N LEU A 32 -8.85 -0.57 -4.85
CA LEU A 32 -10.26 -0.89 -4.98
C LEU A 32 -10.85 -0.35 -6.30
N PHE A 33 -10.45 0.83 -6.71
CA PHE A 33 -10.99 1.51 -7.89
C PHE A 33 -10.35 1.06 -9.19
N THR A 34 -9.07 0.74 -9.19
CA THR A 34 -8.32 0.35 -10.40
C THR A 34 -8.39 -1.14 -10.65
N VAL A 35 -8.06 -1.95 -9.66
CA VAL A 35 -7.96 -3.40 -9.79
C VAL A 35 -9.31 -4.08 -9.59
N GLY A 36 -10.19 -3.50 -8.76
CA GLY A 36 -11.50 -4.05 -8.44
C GLY A 36 -12.36 -4.32 -9.68
N SER A 37 -12.43 -3.38 -10.61
CA SER A 37 -13.21 -3.54 -11.86
C SER A 37 -12.63 -4.62 -12.77
N GLN A 38 -11.31 -4.74 -12.85
CA GLN A 38 -10.63 -5.77 -13.64
C GLN A 38 -10.86 -7.16 -13.06
N ILE A 39 -10.75 -7.31 -11.74
CA ILE A 39 -11.00 -8.58 -11.05
C ILE A 39 -12.44 -9.04 -11.24
N VAL A 40 -13.42 -8.14 -11.12
CA VAL A 40 -14.82 -8.46 -11.37
C VAL A 40 -15.05 -8.87 -12.82
N GLY A 41 -14.40 -8.21 -13.77
CA GLY A 41 -14.46 -8.57 -15.20
C GLY A 41 -13.89 -9.95 -15.51
N LEU A 42 -12.82 -10.36 -14.84
CA LEU A 42 -12.16 -11.66 -15.04
C LEU A 42 -12.88 -12.80 -14.29
N MET A 43 -13.32 -12.57 -13.07
CA MET A 43 -13.82 -13.59 -12.17
C MET A 43 -15.35 -13.65 -12.10
N GLY A 44 -16.05 -12.61 -12.56
CA GLY A 44 -17.51 -12.54 -12.47
C GLY A 44 -18.00 -12.67 -11.03
N GLY A 45 -19.08 -13.45 -10.83
CA GLY A 45 -19.69 -13.65 -9.51
C GLY A 45 -18.82 -14.40 -8.49
N THR A 46 -17.78 -15.12 -8.92
CA THR A 46 -16.87 -15.85 -8.01
C THR A 46 -16.03 -14.92 -7.16
N VAL A 47 -15.93 -13.66 -7.52
CA VAL A 47 -15.23 -12.61 -6.74
C VAL A 47 -15.74 -12.52 -5.30
N ILE A 48 -17.04 -12.73 -5.08
CA ILE A 48 -17.64 -12.66 -3.74
C ILE A 48 -17.06 -13.77 -2.85
N VAL A 49 -17.02 -14.99 -3.36
CA VAL A 49 -16.48 -16.14 -2.62
C VAL A 49 -15.00 -15.98 -2.36
N ALA A 50 -14.24 -15.56 -3.37
CA ALA A 50 -12.82 -15.29 -3.24
C ALA A 50 -12.52 -14.21 -2.19
N SER A 51 -13.32 -13.14 -2.17
CA SER A 51 -13.19 -12.05 -1.19
C SER A 51 -13.47 -12.52 0.24
N LEU A 52 -14.49 -13.37 0.44
CA LEU A 52 -14.81 -13.93 1.76
C LEU A 52 -13.68 -14.83 2.27
N ILE A 53 -13.13 -15.70 1.41
CA ILE A 53 -12.00 -16.54 1.78
C ILE A 53 -10.78 -15.68 2.12
N SER A 54 -10.45 -14.69 1.29
CA SER A 54 -9.34 -13.77 1.52
C SER A 54 -9.52 -12.98 2.82
N PHE A 55 -10.74 -12.54 3.13
CA PHE A 55 -11.04 -11.87 4.39
C PHE A 55 -10.73 -12.74 5.61
N ILE A 56 -11.15 -14.02 5.58
CA ILE A 56 -10.85 -14.95 6.68
C ILE A 56 -9.34 -15.14 6.82
N LEU A 57 -8.62 -15.31 5.71
CA LEU A 57 -7.18 -15.55 5.74
C LEU A 57 -6.41 -14.33 6.28
N ILE A 58 -6.83 -13.11 5.96
CA ILE A 58 -6.12 -11.89 6.39
C ILE A 58 -6.36 -11.56 7.87
N LEU A 59 -7.40 -12.12 8.50
CA LEU A 59 -7.64 -11.93 9.93
C LEU A 59 -6.48 -12.43 10.80
N PHE A 60 -5.80 -13.52 10.41
CA PHE A 60 -4.66 -14.07 11.15
C PHE A 60 -3.49 -13.09 11.24
N PRO A 61 -2.91 -12.60 10.11
CA PRO A 61 -1.85 -11.61 10.19
C PRO A 61 -2.30 -10.30 10.86
N CYS A 62 -3.54 -9.85 10.65
CA CYS A 62 -4.07 -8.66 11.33
C CYS A 62 -4.09 -8.82 12.85
N ALA A 63 -4.53 -9.97 13.36
CA ALA A 63 -4.50 -10.26 14.80
C ALA A 63 -3.07 -10.25 15.35
N MET A 64 -2.12 -10.89 14.64
CA MET A 64 -0.71 -10.91 15.03
C MET A 64 -0.10 -9.51 15.09
N TYR A 65 -0.37 -8.66 14.10
CA TYR A 65 0.09 -7.26 14.12
C TYR A 65 -0.57 -6.46 15.23
N GLY A 66 -1.85 -6.70 15.53
CA GLY A 66 -2.56 -6.07 16.63
C GLY A 66 -1.95 -6.41 17.99
N GLU A 67 -1.64 -7.68 18.23
CA GLU A 67 -0.98 -8.13 19.45
C GLU A 67 0.43 -7.55 19.58
N MET A 68 1.23 -7.57 18.50
CA MET A 68 2.56 -6.98 18.52
C MET A 68 2.53 -5.48 18.76
N GLY A 69 1.59 -4.77 18.14
CA GLY A 69 1.42 -3.32 18.34
C GLY A 69 1.01 -2.95 19.78
N ALA A 70 0.18 -3.79 20.40
CA ALA A 70 -0.20 -3.61 21.79
C ALA A 70 0.94 -3.93 22.78
N ALA A 71 1.71 -5.00 22.50
CA ALA A 71 2.81 -5.43 23.35
C ALA A 71 4.07 -4.54 23.21
N LEU A 72 4.29 -3.97 22.04
CA LEU A 72 5.48 -3.20 21.69
C LEU A 72 5.08 -1.83 21.11
N PRO A 73 4.64 -0.86 21.91
CA PRO A 73 4.26 0.47 21.45
C PRO A 73 5.52 1.31 21.12
N LEU A 74 6.25 0.91 20.06
CA LEU A 74 7.48 1.54 19.62
C LEU A 74 7.25 2.26 18.29
N ALA A 75 7.88 3.41 18.13
CA ALA A 75 7.99 4.05 16.82
C ALA A 75 8.96 3.23 15.96
N GLY A 76 8.52 2.90 14.72
CA GLY A 76 9.34 2.14 13.78
C GLY A 76 8.64 0.95 13.13
N GLY A 77 7.36 0.71 13.45
CA GLY A 77 6.49 -0.29 12.79
C GLY A 77 7.13 -1.68 12.71
N THR A 78 7.00 -2.31 11.54
CA THR A 78 7.46 -3.67 11.24
C THR A 78 8.96 -3.88 11.49
N TYR A 79 9.80 -2.88 11.22
CA TYR A 79 11.22 -2.92 11.55
C TYR A 79 11.47 -3.20 13.05
N SER A 80 10.76 -2.48 13.92
CA SER A 80 10.93 -2.64 15.36
C SER A 80 10.47 -4.01 15.85
N PHE A 81 9.43 -4.56 15.25
CA PHE A 81 8.93 -5.90 15.54
C PHE A 81 9.91 -6.98 15.07
N ALA A 82 10.41 -6.87 13.83
CA ALA A 82 11.40 -7.79 13.29
C ALA A 82 12.72 -7.76 14.07
N LYS A 83 13.18 -6.57 14.48
CA LYS A 83 14.40 -6.41 15.27
C LYS A 83 14.32 -7.06 16.65
N ARG A 84 13.14 -7.04 17.27
CA ARG A 84 12.91 -7.63 18.60
C ARG A 84 12.57 -9.10 18.55
N GLY A 85 11.79 -9.53 17.56
CA GLY A 85 11.33 -10.91 17.45
C GLY A 85 12.33 -11.85 16.77
N LEU A 86 13.14 -11.31 15.87
CA LEU A 86 14.11 -12.09 15.09
C LEU A 86 15.54 -11.62 15.38
N ASN A 87 16.12 -10.87 14.44
CA ASN A 87 17.47 -10.31 14.62
C ASN A 87 17.67 -9.07 13.72
N TYR A 88 18.79 -8.36 13.95
CA TYR A 88 19.09 -7.12 13.24
C TYR A 88 19.20 -7.28 11.70
N PRO A 89 19.89 -8.26 11.12
CA PRO A 89 19.98 -8.41 9.67
C PRO A 89 18.62 -8.62 9.00
N VAL A 90 17.76 -9.43 9.61
CA VAL A 90 16.40 -9.68 9.09
C VAL A 90 15.55 -8.42 9.16
N ALA A 91 15.65 -7.65 10.23
CA ALA A 91 14.93 -6.39 10.36
C ALA A 91 15.35 -5.36 9.29
N VAL A 92 16.63 -5.28 8.97
CA VAL A 92 17.14 -4.39 7.90
C VAL A 92 16.60 -4.87 6.53
N PHE A 93 16.67 -6.16 6.25
CA PHE A 93 16.17 -6.72 4.99
C PHE A 93 14.67 -6.48 4.82
N GLU A 94 13.88 -6.69 5.86
CA GLU A 94 12.44 -6.42 5.89
C GLU A 94 12.14 -4.94 5.62
N SER A 95 12.85 -4.04 6.31
CA SER A 95 12.69 -2.59 6.16
C SER A 95 12.99 -2.12 4.73
N TRP A 96 14.00 -2.67 4.09
CA TRP A 96 14.31 -2.39 2.69
C TRP A 96 13.19 -2.85 1.75
N ASN A 97 12.71 -4.09 1.91
CA ASN A 97 11.62 -4.62 1.11
C ASN A 97 10.34 -3.78 1.29
N TYR A 98 10.01 -3.42 2.52
CA TYR A 98 8.87 -2.58 2.82
C TYR A 98 8.99 -1.19 2.17
N THR A 99 10.16 -0.56 2.23
CA THR A 99 10.41 0.74 1.61
C THR A 99 10.25 0.68 0.09
N LEU A 100 10.81 -0.35 -0.56
CA LEU A 100 10.64 -0.54 -2.00
C LEU A 100 9.17 -0.77 -2.40
N ALA A 101 8.45 -1.57 -1.62
CA ALA A 101 7.02 -1.78 -1.83
C ALA A 101 6.22 -0.46 -1.72
N GLN A 102 6.52 0.38 -0.73
CA GLN A 102 5.86 1.68 -0.55
C GLN A 102 6.14 2.66 -1.69
N VAL A 103 7.35 2.67 -2.23
CA VAL A 103 7.67 3.48 -3.42
C VAL A 103 6.84 3.02 -4.62
N GLY A 104 6.71 1.71 -4.84
CA GLY A 104 5.87 1.15 -5.91
C GLY A 104 4.39 1.47 -5.74
N ILE A 105 3.86 1.38 -4.53
CA ILE A 105 2.48 1.75 -4.20
C ILE A 105 2.26 3.23 -4.48
N GLY A 106 3.13 4.12 -4.00
CA GLY A 106 3.02 5.56 -4.24
C GLY A 106 3.01 5.92 -5.73
N ALA A 107 3.83 5.25 -6.54
CA ALA A 107 3.83 5.44 -7.98
C ALA A 107 2.50 5.01 -8.62
N SER A 108 1.95 3.86 -8.24
CA SER A 108 0.66 3.37 -8.76
C SER A 108 -0.51 4.26 -8.34
N GLU A 109 -0.49 4.81 -7.14
CA GLU A 109 -1.50 5.76 -6.66
C GLU A 109 -1.46 7.08 -7.44
N ALA A 110 -0.27 7.60 -7.72
CA ALA A 110 -0.11 8.81 -8.53
C ALA A 110 -0.65 8.62 -9.96
N MET A 111 -0.39 7.48 -10.57
CA MET A 111 -0.93 7.13 -11.89
C MET A 111 -2.45 7.07 -11.90
N ALA A 112 -3.03 6.38 -10.94
CA ALA A 112 -4.48 6.25 -10.85
C ALA A 112 -5.14 7.60 -10.56
N PHE A 113 -4.56 8.43 -9.69
CA PHE A 113 -5.02 9.79 -9.47
C PHE A 113 -5.04 10.58 -10.79
N SER A 114 -3.96 10.53 -11.56
CA SER A 114 -3.86 11.21 -12.86
C SER A 114 -4.99 10.77 -13.81
N ASN A 115 -5.23 9.46 -13.93
CA ASN A 115 -6.28 8.92 -14.80
C ASN A 115 -7.67 9.38 -14.38
N TYR A 116 -7.99 9.36 -13.08
CA TYR A 116 -9.29 9.83 -12.60
C TYR A 116 -9.45 11.33 -12.72
N PHE A 117 -8.37 12.10 -12.52
CA PHE A 117 -8.37 13.55 -12.66
C PHE A 117 -8.65 13.96 -14.11
N VAL A 118 -8.01 13.33 -15.09
CA VAL A 118 -8.25 13.59 -16.51
C VAL A 118 -9.70 13.22 -16.89
N ARG A 119 -10.23 12.11 -16.40
CA ARG A 119 -11.65 11.75 -16.60
C ARG A 119 -12.60 12.79 -16.02
N LEU A 120 -12.29 13.32 -14.84
CA LEU A 120 -13.07 14.41 -14.22
C LEU A 120 -13.03 15.66 -15.06
N LEU A 121 -11.87 16.10 -15.57
CA LEU A 121 -11.73 17.26 -16.44
C LEU A 121 -12.57 17.11 -17.72
N ASN A 122 -12.56 15.92 -18.32
CA ASN A 122 -13.39 15.65 -19.51
C ASN A 122 -14.89 15.64 -19.19
N ALA A 123 -15.29 15.17 -18.03
CA ALA A 123 -16.68 15.23 -17.58
C ALA A 123 -17.14 16.69 -17.34
N LEU A 124 -16.22 17.58 -17.00
CA LEU A 124 -16.46 19.02 -16.87
C LEU A 124 -16.44 19.79 -18.21
N GLY A 125 -16.24 19.08 -19.34
CA GLY A 125 -16.22 19.67 -20.67
C GLY A 125 -14.88 20.21 -21.15
N LEU A 126 -13.82 20.02 -20.38
CA LEU A 126 -12.45 20.31 -20.79
C LEU A 126 -11.97 19.12 -21.62
N ASN A 127 -11.98 19.23 -22.94
CA ASN A 127 -11.51 18.19 -23.85
C ASN A 127 -9.98 17.98 -23.73
N VAL A 128 -9.56 17.34 -22.64
CA VAL A 128 -8.19 16.88 -22.49
C VAL A 128 -8.05 15.61 -23.32
N PRO A 129 -7.18 15.54 -24.32
CA PRO A 129 -7.03 14.36 -25.12
C PRO A 129 -6.60 13.19 -24.22
N ILE A 130 -7.54 12.27 -24.04
CA ILE A 130 -7.21 10.95 -23.52
C ILE A 130 -6.86 10.16 -24.77
N ASP A 131 -5.59 9.86 -24.96
CA ASP A 131 -5.23 8.82 -25.89
C ASP A 131 -5.79 7.51 -25.31
N ASN A 132 -6.60 6.79 -26.08
CA ASN A 132 -7.26 5.55 -25.63
C ASN A 132 -6.29 4.37 -25.47
N ASN A 133 -5.02 4.59 -25.68
CA ASN A 133 -3.98 3.67 -25.30
C ASN A 133 -3.71 3.84 -23.80
N ASP A 134 -4.06 2.82 -23.08
CA ASP A 134 -3.79 2.61 -21.67
C ASP A 134 -2.43 3.22 -21.29
N TYR A 135 -2.48 4.44 -20.69
CA TYR A 135 -1.27 5.03 -20.13
C TYR A 135 -0.85 4.25 -18.90
N SER A 136 -0.30 3.11 -19.12
CA SER A 136 0.68 2.63 -18.21
C SER A 136 1.93 3.48 -18.43
N LEU A 137 2.45 4.15 -17.40
CA LEU A 137 3.83 4.64 -17.43
C LEU A 137 4.78 3.52 -17.89
N ILE A 138 4.37 2.28 -17.81
CA ILE A 138 4.98 1.10 -18.38
C ILE A 138 5.18 1.24 -19.90
N ASP A 139 4.20 1.73 -20.67
CA ASP A 139 4.36 1.93 -22.12
C ASP A 139 5.31 3.10 -22.43
N TYR A 140 5.27 4.16 -21.60
CA TYR A 140 6.24 5.25 -21.72
C TYR A 140 7.66 4.79 -21.34
N PHE A 141 7.79 3.97 -20.29
CA PHE A 141 9.08 3.41 -19.88
C PHE A 141 9.51 2.24 -20.79
N GLN A 142 8.59 1.47 -21.38
CA GLN A 142 8.92 0.45 -22.40
C GLN A 142 9.44 1.08 -23.69
N GLY A 143 8.97 2.28 -24.05
CA GLY A 143 9.57 3.05 -25.15
C GLY A 143 10.95 3.65 -24.80
N ALA A 144 11.24 3.82 -23.51
CA ALA A 144 12.50 4.41 -23.01
C ALA A 144 13.54 3.35 -22.55
N VAL A 145 13.10 2.12 -22.25
CA VAL A 145 13.96 1.03 -21.80
C VAL A 145 13.87 -0.12 -22.80
N PRO A 146 14.97 -0.61 -23.37
CA PRO A 146 14.96 -1.77 -24.25
C PRO A 146 14.29 -2.97 -23.59
N THR A 147 13.37 -3.61 -24.29
CA THR A 147 12.55 -4.73 -23.80
C THR A 147 13.33 -5.97 -23.36
N ASP A 148 14.60 -6.04 -23.69
CA ASP A 148 15.55 -7.09 -23.33
C ASP A 148 16.02 -7.02 -21.86
N VAL A 149 15.75 -5.91 -21.15
CA VAL A 149 16.10 -5.75 -19.73
C VAL A 149 15.04 -6.33 -18.78
N PHE A 150 13.82 -6.60 -19.26
CA PHE A 150 12.69 -7.10 -18.45
C PHE A 150 12.47 -8.62 -18.52
N LEU A 151 13.36 -9.38 -19.15
CA LEU A 151 13.25 -10.84 -19.31
C LEU A 151 14.13 -11.62 -18.34
N TRP A 152 14.15 -11.21 -17.05
CA TRP A 152 14.77 -11.99 -15.97
C TRP A 152 13.83 -12.10 -14.77
#